data_c6921df2bb44159834de0c89bd642f6b
#
_entry.id   c6921df2bb44159834de0c89bd642f6b
#
_cell.length_a   1.000
_cell.length_b   1.000
_cell.length_c   1.000
_cell.angle_alpha   90.00
_cell.angle_beta   90.00
_cell.angle_gamma   90.00
#
_symmetry.space_group_name_H-M   'P 1'
#
loop_
_entity.id
_entity.type
_entity.pdbx_description
1 polymer ?
#
loop_
_entity_poly.entity_id
_entity_poly.type
_entity_poly.pdbx_seq_one_letter_code
_entity_poly.pdbx_strand_id
1 'polypeptide(L)'
;MSAELKGKTAIVTGASRGIGKALACTAASLGINVAIAARQEGPLKETAAEIEKQYKVKTLAVPCDVTKLEDLENLVNKTKEKFGQIDILINNAGVSSQYPFEKQPIEDFEKLAHTNYLGYVRLIRLVINDMIERKSGAIINMVSGSTLCDPLPRSFIVYSSLKMGLRAFSKALFWEMRDRGIKVTSLLPGVTDTDLTGKLDEITADASRLMSTKAIEDAVRFALTVPANVCPLEIAVINQQTPWTKPVIPYKQEHPEK
;
A
#
# COMPACT_ATOMS: atom_id res chain seq x y z
N MET A 1 -19.59 -9.24 -12.75
CA MET A 1 -18.24 -8.63 -12.46
C MET A 1 -17.48 -9.36 -11.36
N SER A 2 -18.08 -9.94 -10.33
CA SER A 2 -17.34 -10.67 -9.28
C SER A 2 -16.86 -12.07 -9.68
N ALA A 3 -17.40 -12.67 -10.72
CA ALA A 3 -17.05 -14.04 -11.15
C ALA A 3 -15.59 -14.17 -11.65
N GLU A 4 -15.03 -13.12 -12.26
CA GLU A 4 -13.64 -13.13 -12.76
C GLU A 4 -12.57 -13.10 -11.65
N LEU A 5 -12.92 -12.61 -10.45
CA LEU A 5 -11.96 -12.50 -9.33
C LEU A 5 -12.03 -13.69 -8.38
N LYS A 6 -13.14 -14.43 -8.39
CA LYS A 6 -13.33 -15.58 -7.50
C LYS A 6 -12.28 -16.66 -7.75
N GLY A 7 -11.60 -17.06 -6.67
CA GLY A 7 -10.55 -18.08 -6.71
C GLY A 7 -9.17 -17.56 -7.14
N LYS A 8 -9.04 -16.31 -7.60
CA LYS A 8 -7.73 -15.66 -7.80
C LYS A 8 -6.99 -15.55 -6.50
N THR A 9 -5.69 -15.28 -6.57
CA THR A 9 -4.80 -15.19 -5.41
C THR A 9 -4.18 -13.81 -5.31
N ALA A 10 -4.29 -13.20 -4.13
CA ALA A 10 -3.63 -11.94 -3.82
C ALA A 10 -2.57 -12.10 -2.73
N ILE A 11 -1.45 -11.39 -2.86
CA ILE A 11 -0.52 -11.10 -1.76
C ILE A 11 -0.86 -9.70 -1.23
N VAL A 12 -0.99 -9.56 0.11
CA VAL A 12 -1.16 -8.28 0.78
C VAL A 12 -0.09 -8.12 1.86
N THR A 13 0.79 -7.12 1.73
CA THR A 13 1.83 -6.85 2.73
C THR A 13 1.38 -5.87 3.80
N GLY A 14 1.91 -6.00 5.03
CA GLY A 14 1.50 -5.17 6.17
C GLY A 14 0.06 -5.45 6.63
N ALA A 15 -0.42 -6.70 6.49
CA ALA A 15 -1.83 -7.05 6.60
C ALA A 15 -2.27 -7.53 8.00
N SER A 16 -1.44 -7.38 9.04
CA SER A 16 -1.83 -7.76 10.40
C SER A 16 -2.77 -6.78 11.09
N ARG A 17 -2.90 -5.54 10.59
CA ARG A 17 -3.75 -4.47 11.14
C ARG A 17 -3.96 -3.33 10.16
N GLY A 18 -4.76 -2.34 10.57
CA GLY A 18 -4.95 -1.07 9.86
C GLY A 18 -5.39 -1.25 8.40
N ILE A 19 -4.86 -0.41 7.51
CA ILE A 19 -5.20 -0.44 6.09
C ILE A 19 -4.94 -1.83 5.48
N GLY A 20 -3.79 -2.45 5.75
CA GLY A 20 -3.45 -3.74 5.16
C GLY A 20 -4.44 -4.87 5.50
N LYS A 21 -4.90 -4.95 6.77
CA LYS A 21 -5.97 -5.88 7.17
C LYS A 21 -7.27 -5.58 6.43
N ALA A 22 -7.66 -4.32 6.35
CA ALA A 22 -8.87 -3.89 5.63
C ALA A 22 -8.81 -4.25 4.13
N LEU A 23 -7.64 -4.08 3.49
CA LEU A 23 -7.43 -4.46 2.08
C LEU A 23 -7.45 -5.97 1.86
N ALA A 24 -6.90 -6.76 2.79
CA ALA A 24 -7.00 -8.22 2.75
C ALA A 24 -8.47 -8.68 2.87
N CYS A 25 -9.25 -8.07 3.77
CA CYS A 25 -10.70 -8.29 3.88
C CYS A 25 -11.44 -7.88 2.60
N THR A 26 -11.06 -6.75 1.98
CA THR A 26 -11.65 -6.29 0.71
C THR A 26 -11.40 -7.29 -0.41
N ALA A 27 -10.17 -7.78 -0.58
CA ALA A 27 -9.85 -8.81 -1.57
C ALA A 27 -10.65 -10.10 -1.29
N ALA A 28 -10.69 -10.56 -0.05
CA ALA A 28 -11.45 -11.74 0.36
C ALA A 28 -12.96 -11.62 0.08
N SER A 29 -13.55 -10.42 0.30
CA SER A 29 -14.96 -10.15 0.01
C SER A 29 -15.32 -10.24 -1.48
N LEU A 30 -14.32 -10.17 -2.36
CA LEU A 30 -14.45 -10.39 -3.81
C LEU A 30 -14.24 -11.87 -4.20
N GLY A 31 -14.08 -12.76 -3.22
CA GLY A 31 -13.84 -14.19 -3.44
C GLY A 31 -12.38 -14.53 -3.77
N ILE A 32 -11.45 -13.64 -3.52
CA ILE A 32 -10.00 -13.80 -3.76
C ILE A 32 -9.38 -14.53 -2.58
N ASN A 33 -8.56 -15.56 -2.82
CA ASN A 33 -7.71 -16.16 -1.81
C ASN A 33 -6.58 -15.18 -1.45
N VAL A 34 -6.20 -15.09 -0.17
CA VAL A 34 -5.24 -14.08 0.26
C VAL A 34 -4.05 -14.68 1.02
N ALA A 35 -2.85 -14.42 0.52
CA ALA A 35 -1.63 -14.55 1.28
C ALA A 35 -1.36 -13.21 1.97
N ILE A 36 -1.36 -13.20 3.29
CA ILE A 36 -1.14 -12.01 4.09
C ILE A 36 0.23 -12.06 4.75
N ALA A 37 0.95 -10.93 4.71
CA ALA A 37 2.31 -10.84 5.20
C ALA A 37 2.49 -9.69 6.17
N ALA A 38 3.15 -9.94 7.30
CA ALA A 38 3.59 -8.95 8.27
C ALA A 38 4.67 -9.56 9.18
N ARG A 39 5.38 -8.75 9.95
CA ARG A 39 6.47 -9.22 10.82
C ARG A 39 6.00 -10.06 12.01
N GLN A 40 4.85 -9.73 12.59
CA GLN A 40 4.33 -10.38 13.79
C GLN A 40 3.38 -11.52 13.41
N GLU A 41 3.75 -12.74 13.77
CA GLU A 41 3.02 -13.95 13.40
C GLU A 41 1.64 -14.06 14.08
N GLY A 42 1.55 -13.77 15.38
CA GLY A 42 0.30 -13.90 16.15
C GLY A 42 -0.86 -13.10 15.54
N PRO A 43 -0.77 -11.75 15.48
CA PRO A 43 -1.81 -10.91 14.87
C PRO A 43 -2.08 -11.25 13.40
N LEU A 44 -1.08 -11.76 12.68
CA LEU A 44 -1.24 -12.17 11.28
C LEU A 44 -2.11 -13.44 11.16
N LYS A 45 -1.88 -14.44 12.03
CA LYS A 45 -2.69 -15.66 12.09
C LYS A 45 -4.14 -15.37 12.51
N GLU A 46 -4.33 -14.47 13.47
CA GLU A 46 -5.66 -14.02 13.87
C GLU A 46 -6.41 -13.39 12.70
N THR A 47 -5.76 -12.47 11.97
CA THR A 47 -6.33 -11.86 10.77
C THR A 47 -6.70 -12.90 9.71
N ALA A 48 -5.84 -13.90 9.47
CA ALA A 48 -6.11 -14.97 8.52
C ALA A 48 -7.37 -15.76 8.91
N ALA A 49 -7.48 -16.16 10.18
CA ALA A 49 -8.61 -16.91 10.69
C ALA A 49 -9.93 -16.12 10.61
N GLU A 50 -9.90 -14.83 10.92
CA GLU A 50 -11.05 -13.93 10.77
C GLU A 50 -11.53 -13.87 9.32
N ILE A 51 -10.59 -13.70 8.36
CA ILE A 51 -10.89 -13.64 6.93
C ILE A 51 -11.52 -14.95 6.46
N GLU A 52 -10.95 -16.11 6.80
CA GLU A 52 -11.51 -17.41 6.43
C GLU A 52 -12.91 -17.62 6.98
N LYS A 53 -13.11 -17.27 8.25
CA LYS A 53 -14.41 -17.39 8.92
C LYS A 53 -15.49 -16.54 8.23
N GLN A 54 -15.12 -15.28 7.90
CA GLN A 54 -16.09 -14.30 7.40
C GLN A 54 -16.38 -14.46 5.91
N TYR A 55 -15.36 -14.69 5.08
CA TYR A 55 -15.51 -14.63 3.61
C TYR A 55 -15.47 -15.99 2.91
N LYS A 56 -15.15 -17.08 3.65
CA LYS A 56 -15.08 -18.45 3.12
C LYS A 56 -14.09 -18.61 1.95
N VAL A 57 -13.02 -17.85 1.95
CA VAL A 57 -11.87 -17.98 1.04
C VAL A 57 -10.71 -18.66 1.76
N LYS A 58 -9.71 -19.14 1.00
CA LYS A 58 -8.48 -19.68 1.59
C LYS A 58 -7.53 -18.54 1.94
N THR A 59 -6.87 -18.63 3.11
CA THR A 59 -5.84 -17.67 3.53
C THR A 59 -4.50 -18.33 3.78
N LEU A 60 -3.44 -17.56 3.72
CA LEU A 60 -2.08 -17.95 4.08
C LEU A 60 -1.43 -16.81 4.88
N ALA A 61 -1.09 -17.07 6.13
CA ALA A 61 -0.33 -16.12 6.94
C ALA A 61 1.17 -16.44 6.83
N VAL A 62 1.97 -15.49 6.35
CA VAL A 62 3.42 -15.63 6.21
C VAL A 62 4.12 -14.51 6.98
N PRO A 63 4.82 -14.83 8.09
CA PRO A 63 5.74 -13.88 8.71
C PRO A 63 6.76 -13.40 7.70
N CYS A 64 6.87 -12.08 7.50
CA CYS A 64 7.72 -11.49 6.48
C CYS A 64 8.12 -10.06 6.88
N ASP A 65 9.41 -9.80 6.88
CA ASP A 65 9.99 -8.47 6.89
C ASP A 65 10.29 -8.06 5.44
N VAL A 66 9.52 -7.11 4.90
CA VAL A 66 9.66 -6.67 3.51
C VAL A 66 11.01 -6.00 3.19
N THR A 67 11.83 -5.73 4.20
CA THR A 67 13.19 -5.23 4.01
C THR A 67 14.19 -6.32 3.64
N LYS A 68 13.85 -7.59 3.92
CA LYS A 68 14.68 -8.77 3.69
C LYS A 68 14.27 -9.49 2.42
N LEU A 69 15.22 -9.72 1.52
CA LEU A 69 14.94 -10.38 0.24
C LEU A 69 14.50 -11.83 0.45
N GLU A 70 15.17 -12.55 1.35
CA GLU A 70 14.83 -13.95 1.69
C GLU A 70 13.41 -14.12 2.21
N ASP A 71 12.91 -13.15 2.98
CA ASP A 71 11.52 -13.18 3.48
C ASP A 71 10.51 -12.96 2.33
N LEU A 72 10.84 -12.08 1.38
CA LEU A 72 10.02 -11.83 0.20
C LEU A 72 9.97 -13.06 -0.72
N GLU A 73 11.11 -13.71 -0.96
CA GLU A 73 11.21 -14.96 -1.72
C GLU A 73 10.40 -16.09 -1.06
N ASN A 74 10.53 -16.25 0.27
CA ASN A 74 9.75 -17.21 1.04
C ASN A 74 8.23 -16.93 0.93
N LEU A 75 7.82 -15.66 1.01
CA LEU A 75 6.41 -15.26 0.84
C LEU A 75 5.87 -15.67 -0.54
N VAL A 76 6.60 -15.37 -1.61
CA VAL A 76 6.23 -15.73 -2.98
C VAL A 76 6.15 -17.24 -3.16
N ASN A 77 7.18 -17.96 -2.71
CA ASN A 77 7.26 -19.43 -2.84
C ASN A 77 6.12 -20.12 -2.10
N LYS A 78 5.88 -19.78 -0.82
CA LYS A 78 4.77 -20.35 -0.04
C LYS A 78 3.40 -20.00 -0.64
N THR A 79 3.25 -18.80 -1.22
CA THR A 79 2.01 -18.42 -1.89
C THR A 79 1.78 -19.27 -3.13
N LYS A 80 2.80 -19.49 -3.95
CA LYS A 80 2.73 -20.35 -5.14
C LYS A 80 2.47 -21.82 -4.78
N GLU A 81 3.15 -22.32 -3.74
CA GLU A 81 2.95 -23.69 -3.23
C GLU A 81 1.50 -23.93 -2.81
N LYS A 82 0.89 -22.96 -2.08
CA LYS A 82 -0.47 -23.11 -1.56
C LYS A 82 -1.56 -22.87 -2.59
N PHE A 83 -1.37 -21.90 -3.49
CA PHE A 83 -2.43 -21.41 -4.39
C PHE A 83 -2.13 -21.60 -5.89
N GLY A 84 -0.91 -22.04 -6.24
CA GLY A 84 -0.47 -22.26 -7.62
C GLY A 84 0.07 -21.01 -8.31
N GLN A 85 -0.60 -19.87 -8.15
CA GLN A 85 -0.21 -18.62 -8.83
C GLN A 85 -0.52 -17.39 -7.99
N ILE A 86 0.03 -16.24 -8.40
CA ILE A 86 -0.23 -14.94 -7.80
C ILE A 86 -0.81 -14.04 -8.89
N ASP A 87 -2.07 -13.63 -8.73
CA ASP A 87 -2.80 -12.80 -9.70
C ASP A 87 -2.74 -11.32 -9.33
N ILE A 88 -2.67 -11.03 -8.04
CA ILE A 88 -2.78 -9.68 -7.50
C ILE A 88 -1.67 -9.48 -6.45
N LEU A 89 -1.01 -8.33 -6.52
CA LEU A 89 -0.08 -7.88 -5.50
C LEU A 89 -0.54 -6.53 -4.94
N ILE A 90 -0.81 -6.48 -3.63
CA ILE A 90 -1.11 -5.25 -2.91
C ILE A 90 0.08 -4.95 -1.98
N ASN A 91 0.98 -4.10 -2.44
CA ASN A 91 2.08 -3.58 -1.66
C ASN A 91 1.55 -2.48 -0.74
N ASN A 92 1.43 -2.79 0.56
CA ASN A 92 0.91 -1.87 1.56
C ASN A 92 1.85 -1.68 2.75
N ALA A 93 2.72 -2.63 3.07
CA ALA A 93 3.65 -2.49 4.19
C ALA A 93 4.41 -1.16 4.12
N GLY A 94 4.38 -0.38 5.18
CA GLY A 94 5.01 0.92 5.21
C GLY A 94 5.33 1.38 6.62
N VAL A 95 6.25 2.30 6.72
CA VAL A 95 6.62 3.02 7.95
C VAL A 95 6.68 4.51 7.64
N SER A 96 6.44 5.32 8.65
CA SER A 96 6.58 6.78 8.57
C SER A 96 7.52 7.24 9.66
N SER A 97 8.23 8.32 9.41
CA SER A 97 8.93 9.08 10.43
C SER A 97 8.72 10.57 10.17
N GLN A 98 8.72 11.34 11.24
CA GLN A 98 8.45 12.77 11.21
C GLN A 98 9.54 13.49 11.97
N TYR A 99 10.44 14.08 11.22
CA TYR A 99 11.54 14.88 11.74
C TYR A 99 11.84 16.07 10.83
N PRO A 100 12.23 17.23 11.36
CA PRO A 100 13.01 18.19 10.59
C PRO A 100 14.22 17.46 10.00
N PHE A 101 14.57 17.73 8.74
CA PHE A 101 15.57 16.95 8.01
C PHE A 101 16.93 16.87 8.75
N GLU A 102 17.37 17.99 9.33
CA GLU A 102 18.62 18.10 10.08
C GLU A 102 18.64 17.31 11.41
N LYS A 103 17.48 16.83 11.86
CA LYS A 103 17.31 16.04 13.10
C LYS A 103 16.93 14.59 12.85
N GLN A 104 16.68 14.23 11.60
CA GLN A 104 16.26 12.87 11.28
C GLN A 104 17.44 11.90 11.43
N PRO A 105 17.31 10.81 12.23
CA PRO A 105 18.34 9.79 12.33
C PRO A 105 18.66 9.16 10.97
N ILE A 106 19.95 8.93 10.68
CA ILE A 106 20.38 8.34 9.39
C ILE A 106 19.78 6.94 9.20
N GLU A 107 19.67 6.18 10.28
CA GLU A 107 19.07 4.82 10.30
C GLU A 107 17.60 4.83 9.85
N ASP A 108 16.90 5.94 10.09
CA ASP A 108 15.52 6.10 9.59
C ASP A 108 15.48 6.25 8.06
N PHE A 109 16.48 6.85 7.43
CA PHE A 109 16.56 6.96 5.96
C PHE A 109 16.61 5.58 5.33
N GLU A 110 17.48 4.71 5.81
CA GLU A 110 17.62 3.34 5.31
C GLU A 110 16.34 2.54 5.55
N LYS A 111 15.79 2.60 6.76
CA LYS A 111 14.55 1.93 7.13
C LYS A 111 13.39 2.37 6.26
N LEU A 112 13.24 3.69 6.02
CA LEU A 112 12.20 4.24 5.15
C LEU A 112 12.42 3.77 3.70
N ALA A 113 13.65 3.84 3.19
CA ALA A 113 13.97 3.43 1.81
C ALA A 113 13.73 1.92 1.60
N HIS A 114 14.21 1.09 2.51
CA HIS A 114 14.04 -0.36 2.43
C HIS A 114 12.58 -0.77 2.52
N THR A 115 11.80 -0.16 3.44
CA THR A 115 10.41 -0.55 3.64
C THR A 115 9.49 0.03 2.57
N ASN A 116 9.56 1.37 2.31
CA ASN A 116 8.56 2.06 1.49
C ASN A 116 8.86 2.06 -0.01
N TYR A 117 10.08 1.67 -0.42
CA TYR A 117 10.48 1.66 -1.82
C TYR A 117 11.08 0.32 -2.25
N LEU A 118 12.23 -0.07 -1.70
CA LEU A 118 12.93 -1.27 -2.15
C LEU A 118 12.12 -2.55 -1.93
N GLY A 119 11.43 -2.69 -0.81
CA GLY A 119 10.55 -3.83 -0.53
C GLY A 119 9.46 -4.00 -1.60
N TYR A 120 8.84 -2.90 -2.02
CA TYR A 120 7.84 -2.89 -3.09
C TYR A 120 8.44 -3.33 -4.43
N VAL A 121 9.54 -2.70 -4.84
CA VAL A 121 10.20 -2.99 -6.12
C VAL A 121 10.69 -4.43 -6.18
N ARG A 122 11.30 -4.94 -5.10
CA ARG A 122 11.77 -6.33 -5.01
C ARG A 122 10.62 -7.32 -5.11
N LEU A 123 9.53 -7.12 -4.37
CA LEU A 123 8.39 -8.02 -4.42
C LEU A 123 7.69 -8.01 -5.77
N ILE A 124 7.56 -6.84 -6.42
CA ILE A 124 7.09 -6.73 -7.79
C ILE A 124 8.00 -7.56 -8.73
N ARG A 125 9.32 -7.43 -8.60
CA ARG A 125 10.27 -8.16 -9.45
C ARG A 125 10.14 -9.69 -9.30
N LEU A 126 9.81 -10.17 -8.08
CA LEU A 126 9.65 -11.60 -7.81
C LEU A 126 8.35 -12.19 -8.42
N VAL A 127 7.31 -11.39 -8.63
CA VAL A 127 6.02 -11.89 -9.11
C VAL A 127 5.73 -11.56 -10.59
N ILE A 128 6.39 -10.55 -11.14
CA ILE A 128 5.98 -9.96 -12.42
C ILE A 128 6.18 -10.89 -13.61
N ASN A 129 7.22 -11.72 -13.63
CA ASN A 129 7.50 -12.60 -14.75
C ASN A 129 6.36 -13.61 -14.99
N ASP A 130 5.83 -14.20 -13.92
CA ASP A 130 4.71 -15.13 -14.00
C ASP A 130 3.43 -14.42 -14.49
N MET A 131 3.23 -13.18 -14.09
CA MET A 131 2.11 -12.35 -14.58
C MET A 131 2.28 -12.06 -16.09
N ILE A 132 3.51 -11.76 -16.55
CA ILE A 132 3.81 -11.53 -17.96
C ILE A 132 3.52 -12.78 -18.81
N GLU A 133 3.98 -13.95 -18.36
CA GLU A 133 3.75 -15.22 -19.06
C GLU A 133 2.27 -15.52 -19.23
N ARG A 134 1.47 -15.26 -18.20
CA ARG A 134 0.01 -15.43 -18.25
C ARG A 134 -0.73 -14.28 -18.92
N LYS A 135 -0.06 -13.18 -19.25
CA LYS A 135 -0.67 -11.94 -19.76
C LYS A 135 -1.81 -11.43 -18.86
N SER A 136 -1.65 -11.61 -17.56
CA SER A 136 -2.68 -11.27 -16.56
C SER A 136 -2.05 -10.99 -15.21
N GLY A 137 -2.31 -9.81 -14.64
CA GLY A 137 -1.87 -9.44 -13.32
C GLY A 137 -2.37 -8.06 -12.91
N ALA A 138 -2.46 -7.83 -11.59
CA ALA A 138 -2.77 -6.53 -11.03
C ALA A 138 -1.83 -6.19 -9.86
N ILE A 139 -1.21 -5.04 -9.92
CA ILE A 139 -0.31 -4.52 -8.89
C ILE A 139 -0.91 -3.23 -8.34
N ILE A 140 -1.11 -3.17 -7.03
CA ILE A 140 -1.56 -1.96 -6.33
C ILE A 140 -0.46 -1.54 -5.36
N ASN A 141 0.07 -0.35 -5.53
CA ASN A 141 1.10 0.22 -4.67
C ASN A 141 0.51 1.32 -3.78
N MET A 142 0.62 1.15 -2.45
CA MET A 142 0.23 2.19 -1.49
C MET A 142 1.29 3.30 -1.48
N VAL A 143 0.98 4.39 -2.14
CA VAL A 143 1.82 5.58 -2.20
C VAL A 143 1.54 6.48 -0.99
N SER A 144 1.10 7.70 -1.19
CA SER A 144 0.66 8.64 -0.15
C SER A 144 0.09 9.91 -0.78
N GLY A 145 -0.92 10.49 -0.14
CA GLY A 145 -1.43 11.81 -0.48
C GLY A 145 -0.40 12.94 -0.32
N SER A 146 0.66 12.72 0.49
CA SER A 146 1.75 13.70 0.61
C SER A 146 2.46 13.98 -0.72
N THR A 147 2.38 13.06 -1.69
CA THR A 147 2.95 13.24 -3.03
C THR A 147 2.15 14.17 -3.94
N LEU A 148 1.02 14.66 -3.48
CA LEU A 148 0.21 15.68 -4.17
C LEU A 148 0.56 17.09 -3.72
N CYS A 149 1.35 17.24 -2.67
CA CYS A 149 1.74 18.53 -2.13
C CYS A 149 2.94 19.10 -2.89
N ASP A 150 2.90 20.39 -3.18
CA ASP A 150 4.02 21.14 -3.74
C ASP A 150 4.12 22.51 -3.00
N PRO A 151 5.18 22.72 -2.21
CA PRO A 151 6.26 21.78 -1.89
C PRO A 151 5.82 20.61 -1.00
N LEU A 152 6.66 19.56 -0.95
CA LEU A 152 6.42 18.42 -0.07
C LEU A 152 6.31 18.83 1.41
N PRO A 153 5.50 18.13 2.22
CA PRO A 153 5.29 18.50 3.62
C PRO A 153 6.59 18.52 4.42
N ARG A 154 6.80 19.57 5.20
CA ARG A 154 7.93 19.65 6.15
C ARG A 154 7.89 18.48 7.12
N SER A 155 9.04 18.09 7.64
CA SER A 155 9.22 16.96 8.55
C SER A 155 8.88 15.57 7.96
N PHE A 156 8.38 15.49 6.71
CA PHE A 156 8.13 14.26 5.97
C PHE A 156 8.95 14.17 4.68
N ILE A 157 10.00 14.97 4.55
CA ILE A 157 10.73 15.12 3.28
C ILE A 157 11.21 13.76 2.76
N VAL A 158 11.92 12.97 3.57
CA VAL A 158 12.45 11.66 3.16
C VAL A 158 11.33 10.68 2.82
N TYR A 159 10.33 10.57 3.69
CA TYR A 159 9.17 9.71 3.45
C TYR A 159 8.45 10.08 2.14
N SER A 160 8.13 11.36 1.98
CA SER A 160 7.38 11.85 0.81
C SER A 160 8.19 11.72 -0.48
N SER A 161 9.51 11.95 -0.44
CA SER A 161 10.40 11.76 -1.59
C SER A 161 10.46 10.29 -2.04
N LEU A 162 10.54 9.36 -1.10
CA LEU A 162 10.49 7.92 -1.40
C LEU A 162 9.13 7.50 -1.99
N LYS A 163 8.04 8.02 -1.43
CA LYS A 163 6.70 7.77 -1.98
C LYS A 163 6.50 8.44 -3.34
N MET A 164 7.12 9.60 -3.59
CA MET A 164 7.15 10.21 -4.94
C MET A 164 7.94 9.33 -5.93
N GLY A 165 9.08 8.80 -5.52
CA GLY A 165 9.86 7.83 -6.31
C GLY A 165 9.04 6.58 -6.63
N LEU A 166 8.30 6.03 -5.66
CA LEU A 166 7.41 4.88 -5.86
C LEU A 166 6.25 5.22 -6.82
N ARG A 167 5.68 6.43 -6.72
CA ARG A 167 4.65 6.92 -7.64
C ARG A 167 5.16 6.98 -9.08
N ALA A 168 6.34 7.56 -9.27
CA ALA A 168 6.99 7.65 -10.58
C ALA A 168 7.33 6.24 -11.13
N PHE A 169 7.89 5.35 -10.30
CA PHE A 169 8.17 3.97 -10.66
C PHE A 169 6.90 3.22 -11.07
N SER A 170 5.82 3.34 -10.31
CA SER A 170 4.55 2.65 -10.62
C SER A 170 3.98 3.09 -11.96
N LYS A 171 4.06 4.39 -12.26
CA LYS A 171 3.61 4.94 -13.55
C LYS A 171 4.48 4.45 -14.71
N ALA A 172 5.81 4.45 -14.56
CA ALA A 172 6.71 3.93 -15.56
C ALA A 172 6.48 2.43 -15.81
N LEU A 173 6.32 1.65 -14.73
CA LEU A 173 6.03 0.22 -14.80
C LEU A 173 4.73 -0.07 -15.55
N PHE A 174 3.67 0.73 -15.33
CA PHE A 174 2.42 0.59 -16.08
C PHE A 174 2.67 0.73 -17.60
N TRP A 175 3.39 1.78 -18.02
CA TRP A 175 3.65 2.01 -19.44
C TRP A 175 4.45 0.88 -20.09
N GLU A 176 5.35 0.25 -19.34
CA GLU A 176 6.12 -0.91 -19.83
C GLU A 176 5.29 -2.20 -19.86
N MET A 177 4.33 -2.36 -18.96
CA MET A 177 3.61 -3.61 -18.73
C MET A 177 2.20 -3.67 -19.32
N ARG A 178 1.60 -2.54 -19.73
CA ARG A 178 0.20 -2.48 -20.16
C ARG A 178 -0.13 -3.43 -21.32
N ASP A 179 0.76 -3.51 -22.30
CA ASP A 179 0.56 -4.37 -23.48
C ASP A 179 0.86 -5.85 -23.18
N ARG A 180 1.32 -6.14 -21.96
CA ARG A 180 1.55 -7.48 -21.42
C ARG A 180 0.40 -7.94 -20.49
N GLY A 181 -0.72 -7.21 -20.47
CA GLY A 181 -1.91 -7.55 -19.68
C GLY A 181 -1.78 -7.30 -18.17
N ILE A 182 -0.84 -6.44 -17.74
CA ILE A 182 -0.63 -6.15 -16.33
C ILE A 182 -1.12 -4.74 -16.00
N LYS A 183 -1.99 -4.64 -14.99
CA LYS A 183 -2.44 -3.37 -14.42
C LYS A 183 -1.51 -2.94 -13.30
N VAL A 184 -1.18 -1.66 -13.25
CA VAL A 184 -0.40 -1.07 -12.14
C VAL A 184 -1.11 0.19 -11.67
N THR A 185 -1.59 0.18 -10.42
CA THR A 185 -2.32 1.28 -9.80
C THR A 185 -1.55 1.85 -8.62
N SER A 186 -1.37 3.15 -8.58
CA SER A 186 -0.92 3.89 -7.40
C SER A 186 -2.12 4.34 -6.59
N LEU A 187 -2.21 3.95 -5.32
CA LEU A 187 -3.20 4.46 -4.40
C LEU A 187 -2.56 5.52 -3.49
N LEU A 188 -3.16 6.71 -3.45
CA LEU A 188 -2.62 7.87 -2.74
C LEU A 188 -3.56 8.25 -1.56
N PRO A 189 -3.48 7.52 -0.42
CA PRO A 189 -4.32 7.85 0.72
C PRO A 189 -3.84 9.11 1.43
N GLY A 190 -4.79 9.90 1.89
CA GLY A 190 -4.59 10.93 2.89
C GLY A 190 -4.39 10.34 4.28
N VAL A 191 -4.57 11.17 5.30
CA VAL A 191 -4.38 10.77 6.69
C VAL A 191 -5.55 9.90 7.16
N THR A 192 -5.25 8.63 7.38
CA THR A 192 -6.23 7.60 7.70
C THR A 192 -6.10 7.20 9.17
N ASP A 193 -7.22 6.98 9.85
CA ASP A 193 -7.24 6.51 11.24
C ASP A 193 -6.66 5.11 11.36
N THR A 194 -5.41 5.06 11.83
CA THR A 194 -4.64 3.82 12.01
C THR A 194 -3.59 4.00 13.10
N ASP A 195 -3.05 2.90 13.60
CA ASP A 195 -1.92 2.94 14.56
C ASP A 195 -0.68 3.69 14.04
N LEU A 196 -0.52 3.80 12.72
CA LEU A 196 0.57 4.57 12.12
C LEU A 196 0.37 6.06 12.36
N THR A 197 -0.87 6.51 12.24
CA THR A 197 -1.27 7.91 12.42
C THR A 197 -1.30 8.30 13.89
N GLY A 198 -1.76 7.42 14.78
CA GLY A 198 -1.81 7.65 16.23
C GLY A 198 -0.45 7.84 16.91
N LYS A 199 0.66 7.57 16.20
CA LYS A 199 2.04 7.82 16.65
C LYS A 199 2.60 9.18 16.23
N LEU A 200 1.79 9.98 15.55
CA LEU A 200 2.18 11.33 15.08
C LEU A 200 1.75 12.36 16.14
N ASP A 201 2.51 12.44 17.23
CA ASP A 201 2.16 13.11 18.49
C ASP A 201 1.78 14.60 18.43
N GLU A 202 2.09 15.30 17.36
CA GLU A 202 1.84 16.76 17.31
C GLU A 202 0.84 17.20 16.21
N ILE A 203 0.24 16.27 15.48
CA ILE A 203 -0.28 16.60 14.16
C ILE A 203 -1.80 16.49 14.05
N THR A 204 -2.42 15.58 14.76
CA THR A 204 -3.86 15.36 14.66
C THR A 204 -4.63 16.19 15.67
N ALA A 205 -5.28 17.24 15.20
CA ALA A 205 -6.15 18.08 16.03
C ALA A 205 -7.47 17.42 16.35
N ASP A 206 -7.95 16.64 15.40
CA ASP A 206 -9.34 16.22 15.41
C ASP A 206 -9.44 14.85 14.75
N ALA A 207 -9.62 13.82 15.58
CA ALA A 207 -9.81 12.45 15.12
C ALA A 207 -11.00 12.31 14.14
N SER A 208 -12.01 13.20 14.24
CA SER A 208 -13.16 13.21 13.34
C SER A 208 -12.81 13.59 11.90
N ARG A 209 -11.63 14.20 11.68
CA ARG A 209 -11.12 14.57 10.36
C ARG A 209 -10.23 13.51 9.72
N LEU A 210 -9.91 12.45 10.44
CA LEU A 210 -9.20 11.30 9.88
C LEU A 210 -10.13 10.51 8.96
N MET A 211 -9.59 9.98 7.88
CA MET A 211 -10.35 9.09 7.01
C MET A 211 -10.46 7.71 7.66
N SER A 212 -11.60 7.06 7.51
CA SER A 212 -11.72 5.64 7.80
C SER A 212 -11.03 4.81 6.71
N THR A 213 -10.65 3.57 7.03
CA THR A 213 -10.12 2.62 6.04
C THR A 213 -11.11 2.33 4.92
N LYS A 214 -12.41 2.53 5.17
CA LYS A 214 -13.49 2.25 4.21
C LYS A 214 -13.29 2.99 2.87
N ALA A 215 -12.86 4.24 2.89
CA ALA A 215 -12.61 5.00 1.67
C ALA A 215 -11.47 4.38 0.83
N ILE A 216 -10.45 3.82 1.50
CA ILE A 216 -9.33 3.14 0.85
C ILE A 216 -9.76 1.76 0.32
N GLU A 217 -10.59 1.05 1.08
CA GLU A 217 -11.19 -0.23 0.66
C GLU A 217 -12.01 -0.07 -0.62
N ASP A 218 -12.84 0.97 -0.71
CA ASP A 218 -13.67 1.24 -1.88
C ASP A 218 -12.81 1.61 -3.10
N ALA A 219 -11.72 2.35 -2.90
CA ALA A 219 -10.75 2.67 -3.96
C ALA A 219 -10.06 1.40 -4.49
N VAL A 220 -9.64 0.48 -3.61
CA VAL A 220 -9.02 -0.79 -4.01
C VAL A 220 -10.06 -1.70 -4.68
N ARG A 221 -11.28 -1.76 -4.15
CA ARG A 221 -12.38 -2.49 -4.79
C ARG A 221 -12.60 -1.98 -6.22
N PHE A 222 -12.69 -0.67 -6.42
CA PHE A 222 -12.80 -0.07 -7.75
C PHE A 222 -11.63 -0.50 -8.66
N ALA A 223 -10.38 -0.37 -8.19
CA ALA A 223 -9.20 -0.75 -8.98
C ALA A 223 -9.21 -2.22 -9.42
N LEU A 224 -9.72 -3.12 -8.57
CA LEU A 224 -9.79 -4.56 -8.85
C LEU A 224 -10.98 -4.95 -9.73
N THR A 225 -12.06 -4.16 -9.74
CA THR A 225 -13.32 -4.53 -10.42
C THR A 225 -13.56 -3.83 -11.75
N VAL A 226 -12.71 -2.90 -12.15
CA VAL A 226 -12.77 -2.29 -13.49
C VAL A 226 -12.55 -3.33 -14.59
N PRO A 227 -13.12 -3.15 -15.81
CA PRO A 227 -12.94 -4.06 -16.92
C PRO A 227 -11.45 -4.40 -17.19
N ALA A 228 -11.20 -5.57 -17.78
CA ALA A 228 -9.85 -6.06 -18.02
C ALA A 228 -8.98 -5.09 -18.85
N ASN A 229 -9.59 -4.37 -19.78
CA ASN A 229 -8.94 -3.38 -20.65
C ASN A 229 -8.81 -1.98 -20.02
N VAL A 230 -9.15 -1.81 -18.74
CA VAL A 230 -9.08 -0.52 -18.02
C VAL A 230 -8.10 -0.65 -16.85
N CYS A 231 -7.23 0.33 -16.66
CA CYS A 231 -6.35 0.43 -15.50
C CYS A 231 -6.44 1.84 -14.91
N PRO A 232 -6.98 2.01 -13.69
CA PRO A 232 -6.85 3.25 -12.95
C PRO A 232 -5.38 3.46 -12.56
N LEU A 233 -4.70 4.43 -13.16
CA LEU A 233 -3.27 4.65 -12.91
C LEU A 233 -3.00 5.18 -11.51
N GLU A 234 -3.81 6.14 -11.09
CA GLU A 234 -3.71 6.78 -9.78
C GLU A 234 -5.11 7.00 -9.21
N ILE A 235 -5.29 6.67 -7.94
CA ILE A 235 -6.50 6.95 -7.19
C ILE A 235 -6.09 7.68 -5.93
N ALA A 236 -6.39 8.97 -5.87
CA ALA A 236 -6.16 9.80 -4.70
C ALA A 236 -7.45 9.87 -3.86
N VAL A 237 -7.32 9.55 -2.57
CA VAL A 237 -8.40 9.64 -1.58
C VAL A 237 -7.88 10.49 -0.44
N ILE A 238 -8.36 11.72 -0.35
CA ILE A 238 -7.80 12.76 0.52
C ILE A 238 -8.86 13.26 1.50
N ASN A 239 -8.43 13.61 2.71
CA ASN A 239 -9.30 14.20 3.71
C ASN A 239 -9.93 15.48 3.18
N GLN A 240 -11.26 15.61 3.29
CA GLN A 240 -11.99 16.82 2.87
C GLN A 240 -11.58 18.04 3.71
N GLN A 241 -11.27 17.83 4.98
CA GLN A 241 -10.75 18.86 5.87
C GLN A 241 -9.35 18.48 6.33
N THR A 242 -8.48 19.48 6.53
CA THR A 242 -7.14 19.20 7.05
C THR A 242 -7.22 18.58 8.44
N PRO A 243 -6.59 17.40 8.65
CA PRO A 243 -6.51 16.80 9.98
C PRO A 243 -5.38 17.41 10.84
N TRP A 244 -4.60 18.34 10.27
CA TRP A 244 -3.43 18.91 10.91
C TRP A 244 -3.79 20.13 11.77
N THR A 245 -3.27 20.20 13.02
CA THR A 245 -3.38 21.38 13.89
C THR A 245 -2.49 22.53 13.48
N LYS A 246 -1.32 22.16 12.91
CA LYS A 246 -0.34 23.13 12.42
C LYS A 246 -0.14 22.91 10.91
N PRO A 247 0.14 23.95 10.13
CA PRO A 247 0.41 23.77 8.72
C PRO A 247 1.61 22.88 8.51
N VAL A 248 1.38 21.66 8.02
CA VAL A 248 2.45 20.73 7.59
C VAL A 248 2.99 21.17 6.22
N ILE A 249 2.14 21.81 5.44
CA ILE A 249 2.50 22.48 4.20
C ILE A 249 2.84 23.93 4.55
N PRO A 250 3.96 24.47 4.07
CA PRO A 250 4.24 25.89 4.27
C PRO A 250 3.08 26.70 3.66
N TYR A 251 2.23 27.20 4.54
CA TYR A 251 1.24 28.17 4.13
C TYR A 251 2.01 29.37 3.58
N LYS A 252 1.66 29.84 2.36
CA LYS A 252 2.19 30.99 1.64
C LYS A 252 3.37 31.67 2.34
N GLN A 253 4.52 31.73 1.68
CA GLN A 253 5.40 32.86 1.96
C GLN A 253 4.50 34.08 1.95
N GLU A 254 4.26 34.69 3.10
CA GLU A 254 3.73 36.01 3.15
C GLU A 254 4.66 36.83 2.29
N HIS A 255 4.19 37.24 1.12
CA HIS A 255 4.82 38.32 0.41
C HIS A 255 4.65 39.49 1.36
N PRO A 256 5.70 40.07 1.90
CA PRO A 256 5.59 41.34 2.57
C PRO A 256 4.98 42.27 1.53
N GLU A 257 3.77 42.74 1.81
CA GLU A 257 3.17 43.79 1.02
C GLU A 257 4.19 44.93 0.90
N LYS A 258 4.54 45.28 -0.33
CA LYS A 258 5.24 46.51 -0.61
C LYS A 258 4.29 47.67 -0.41
#